data_e2a89593b2de4783bcf99afc022a00fe
#
_entry.id   e2a89593b2de4783bcf99afc022a00fe
#
_cell.length_a   1.000
_cell.length_b   1.000
_cell.length_c   1.000
_cell.angle_alpha   90.00
_cell.angle_beta   90.00
_cell.angle_gamma   90.00
#
_symmetry.space_group_name_H-M   'P 1'
#
loop_
_entity.id
_entity.type
_entity.pdbx_description
1 polymer ?
#
loop_
_entity_poly.entity_id
_entity_poly.type
_entity_poly.pdbx_seq_one_letter_code
_entity_poly.pdbx_strand_id
1 'polypeptide(L)'
;MSTPLETAEQFRKRILANEQQSALRLIRAYGSVYQQILPQIEALILELEATPDVSLWKKVKLRRLKDLKRQIELEVGRFANFMEGDLRDSIFRSIDLGGQYSQAMVKAFVPGVRIGWNKLSNEAIEMLLGFTSEGSSLRQSLNALGPGVADLVEEKLTKSLALGMNPRRIATELRDALGQGLTWSLRTSRTTQLYAYREATRANYTANGDLVQGWRWLAAKDKRTCLACLAMDGREF
;
A
#
# COMPACT_ATOMS: atom_id res chain seq x y z
N MET A 1 -26.62 -21.93 -10.91
CA MET A 1 -25.61 -22.08 -9.82
C MET A 1 -24.27 -21.72 -10.42
N SER A 2 -23.48 -20.89 -9.74
CA SER A 2 -22.16 -20.49 -10.24
C SER A 2 -21.18 -21.66 -10.13
N THR A 3 -20.36 -21.85 -11.14
CA THR A 3 -19.24 -22.81 -11.12
C THR A 3 -18.14 -22.32 -10.19
N PRO A 4 -17.22 -23.19 -9.73
CA PRO A 4 -16.06 -22.76 -8.95
C PRO A 4 -15.22 -21.69 -9.65
N LEU A 5 -15.05 -21.78 -10.97
CA LEU A 5 -14.30 -20.79 -11.76
C LEU A 5 -15.00 -19.43 -11.78
N GLU A 6 -16.29 -19.39 -12.06
CA GLU A 6 -17.10 -18.16 -12.03
C GLU A 6 -17.08 -17.52 -10.63
N THR A 7 -17.16 -18.34 -9.57
CA THR A 7 -17.05 -17.88 -8.19
C THR A 7 -15.69 -17.23 -7.94
N ALA A 8 -14.60 -17.88 -8.35
CA ALA A 8 -13.24 -17.32 -8.20
C ALA A 8 -13.08 -16.00 -8.96
N GLU A 9 -13.58 -15.90 -10.18
CA GLU A 9 -13.52 -14.67 -10.98
C GLU A 9 -14.35 -13.53 -10.35
N GLN A 10 -15.53 -13.84 -9.83
CA GLN A 10 -16.38 -12.86 -9.15
C GLN A 10 -15.67 -12.25 -7.94
N PHE A 11 -15.08 -13.08 -7.09
CA PHE A 11 -14.37 -12.59 -5.91
C PHE A 11 -13.06 -11.89 -6.25
N ARG A 12 -12.36 -12.32 -7.32
CA ARG A 12 -11.20 -11.59 -7.86
C ARG A 12 -11.60 -10.17 -8.27
N LYS A 13 -12.73 -9.98 -8.95
CA LYS A 13 -13.23 -8.65 -9.31
C LYS A 13 -13.54 -7.80 -8.07
N ARG A 14 -14.15 -8.39 -7.04
CA ARG A 14 -14.49 -7.69 -5.79
C ARG A 14 -13.24 -7.24 -5.02
N ILE A 15 -12.22 -8.08 -4.89
CA ILE A 15 -10.97 -7.68 -4.20
C ILE A 15 -10.21 -6.60 -4.99
N LEU A 16 -10.16 -6.71 -6.32
CA LEU A 16 -9.57 -5.67 -7.17
C LEU A 16 -10.32 -4.33 -7.06
N ALA A 17 -11.66 -4.35 -6.96
CA ALA A 17 -12.45 -3.14 -6.75
C ALA A 17 -12.15 -2.50 -5.38
N ASN A 18 -11.98 -3.29 -4.32
CA ASN A 18 -11.59 -2.79 -3.00
C ASN A 18 -10.19 -2.13 -3.04
N GLU A 19 -9.21 -2.78 -3.69
CA GLU A 19 -7.87 -2.21 -3.91
C GLU A 19 -7.93 -0.88 -4.68
N GLN A 20 -8.69 -0.82 -5.75
CA GLN A 20 -8.82 0.37 -6.60
C GLN A 20 -9.45 1.53 -5.83
N GLN A 21 -10.49 1.26 -5.04
CA GLN A 21 -11.13 2.28 -4.22
C GLN A 21 -10.17 2.84 -3.16
N SER A 22 -9.42 1.98 -2.46
CA SER A 22 -8.39 2.41 -1.52
C SER A 22 -7.31 3.24 -2.22
N ALA A 23 -6.79 2.77 -3.37
CA ALA A 23 -5.80 3.51 -4.14
C ALA A 23 -6.28 4.92 -4.52
N LEU A 24 -7.53 5.06 -4.98
CA LEU A 24 -8.10 6.38 -5.32
C LEU A 24 -8.21 7.30 -4.10
N ARG A 25 -8.57 6.78 -2.93
CA ARG A 25 -8.61 7.58 -1.69
C ARG A 25 -7.21 8.03 -1.28
N LEU A 26 -6.21 7.14 -1.34
CA LEU A 26 -4.82 7.47 -1.04
C LEU A 26 -4.24 8.50 -2.01
N ILE A 27 -4.51 8.38 -3.32
CA ILE A 27 -4.08 9.36 -4.32
C ILE A 27 -4.67 10.74 -4.03
N ARG A 28 -5.97 10.81 -3.72
CA ARG A 28 -6.64 12.08 -3.38
C ARG A 28 -6.07 12.69 -2.10
N ALA A 29 -5.88 11.89 -1.06
CA ALA A 29 -5.31 12.35 0.20
C ALA A 29 -3.85 12.82 0.03
N TYR A 30 -3.04 12.11 -0.75
CA TYR A 30 -1.67 12.55 -1.04
C TYR A 30 -1.61 13.80 -1.93
N GLY A 31 -2.66 14.07 -2.68
CA GLY A 31 -2.84 15.33 -3.42
C GLY A 31 -2.68 16.57 -2.53
N SER A 32 -3.15 16.51 -1.28
CA SER A 32 -2.97 17.58 -0.30
C SER A 32 -1.50 17.81 0.05
N VAL A 33 -0.69 16.75 0.15
CA VAL A 33 0.76 16.84 0.37
C VAL A 33 1.40 17.63 -0.78
N TYR A 34 1.06 17.29 -2.02
CA TYR A 34 1.58 18.04 -3.19
C TYR A 34 1.16 19.50 -3.18
N GLN A 35 -0.11 19.79 -2.88
CA GLN A 35 -0.61 21.16 -2.83
C GLN A 35 0.12 22.02 -1.80
N GLN A 36 0.55 21.46 -0.68
CA GLN A 36 1.26 22.17 0.37
C GLN A 36 2.77 22.29 0.13
N ILE A 37 3.37 21.28 -0.47
CA ILE A 37 4.84 21.17 -0.57
C ILE A 37 5.38 21.74 -1.90
N LEU A 38 4.68 21.53 -3.04
CA LEU A 38 5.19 22.00 -4.33
C LEU A 38 5.41 23.51 -4.40
N PRO A 39 4.53 24.39 -3.88
CA PRO A 39 4.80 25.84 -3.88
C PRO A 39 6.06 26.21 -3.09
N GLN A 40 6.38 25.47 -2.04
CA GLN A 40 7.59 25.71 -1.24
C GLN A 40 8.86 25.30 -2.00
N ILE A 41 8.79 24.18 -2.74
CA ILE A 41 9.86 23.76 -3.65
C ILE A 41 10.06 24.80 -4.74
N GLU A 42 8.98 25.28 -5.34
CA GLU A 42 9.04 26.31 -6.39
C GLU A 42 9.64 27.63 -5.86
N ALA A 43 9.23 28.09 -4.67
CA ALA A 43 9.80 29.27 -4.03
C ALA A 43 11.29 29.06 -3.75
N LEU A 44 11.72 27.89 -3.27
CA LEU A 44 13.13 27.58 -3.08
C LEU A 44 13.92 27.65 -4.40
N ILE A 45 13.36 27.13 -5.49
CA ILE A 45 13.99 27.14 -6.81
C ILE A 45 14.15 28.58 -7.34
N LEU A 46 13.13 29.44 -7.18
CA LEU A 46 13.20 30.84 -7.57
C LEU A 46 14.28 31.60 -6.77
N GLU A 47 14.40 31.34 -5.47
CA GLU A 47 15.48 31.90 -4.66
C GLU A 47 16.87 31.44 -5.15
N LEU A 48 16.98 30.18 -5.57
CA LEU A 48 18.20 29.61 -6.16
C LEU A 48 18.59 30.30 -7.46
N GLU A 49 17.64 30.63 -8.32
CA GLU A 49 17.85 31.31 -9.58
C GLU A 49 18.26 32.78 -9.38
N ALA A 50 17.73 33.42 -8.32
CA ALA A 50 17.96 34.85 -8.03
C ALA A 50 19.27 35.14 -7.29
N THR A 51 19.95 34.15 -6.70
CA THR A 51 21.11 34.35 -5.82
C THR A 51 22.38 33.72 -6.41
N PRO A 52 23.18 34.46 -7.19
CA PRO A 52 24.43 33.95 -7.77
C PRO A 52 25.60 33.83 -6.76
N ASP A 53 25.50 34.41 -5.55
CA ASP A 53 26.57 34.39 -4.55
C ASP A 53 26.52 33.16 -3.64
N VAL A 54 27.54 32.30 -3.75
CA VAL A 54 27.68 31.03 -3.05
C VAL A 54 27.80 31.16 -1.52
N SER A 55 28.25 32.30 -1.00
CA SER A 55 28.52 32.44 0.46
C SER A 55 27.27 32.81 1.26
N LEU A 56 26.47 33.74 0.79
CA LEU A 56 25.13 34.08 1.32
C LEU A 56 24.18 32.88 1.19
N TRP A 57 24.35 32.14 0.12
CA TRP A 57 23.59 30.93 -0.22
C TRP A 57 23.68 29.83 0.84
N LYS A 58 24.85 29.62 1.44
CA LYS A 58 25.05 28.60 2.49
C LYS A 58 24.21 28.85 3.74
N LYS A 59 24.03 30.12 4.15
CA LYS A 59 23.26 30.47 5.37
C LYS A 59 21.73 30.41 5.14
N VAL A 60 21.26 30.97 4.04
CA VAL A 60 19.84 30.99 3.66
C VAL A 60 19.37 29.57 3.37
N LYS A 61 20.19 28.80 2.67
CA LYS A 61 19.98 27.39 2.31
C LYS A 61 19.66 26.50 3.53
N LEU A 62 20.46 26.60 4.59
CA LEU A 62 20.33 25.68 5.73
C LEU A 62 19.00 25.88 6.48
N ARG A 63 18.53 27.12 6.59
CA ARG A 63 17.26 27.44 7.24
C ARG A 63 16.09 26.99 6.40
N ARG A 64 16.04 27.35 5.12
CA ARG A 64 14.97 26.96 4.18
C ARG A 64 14.87 25.44 4.00
N LEU A 65 16.00 24.76 3.97
CA LEU A 65 16.04 23.31 3.90
C LEU A 65 15.40 22.66 5.14
N LYS A 66 15.73 23.16 6.32
CA LYS A 66 15.14 22.68 7.57
C LYS A 66 13.64 22.95 7.64
N ASP A 67 13.20 24.12 7.18
CA ASP A 67 11.79 24.48 7.15
C ASP A 67 11.02 23.58 6.17
N LEU A 68 11.55 23.36 4.97
CA LEU A 68 10.96 22.44 3.96
C LEU A 68 10.92 21.02 4.48
N LYS A 69 12.01 20.51 5.08
CA LYS A 69 12.05 19.17 5.67
C LYS A 69 10.96 18.99 6.71
N ARG A 70 10.88 19.92 7.66
CA ARG A 70 9.87 19.89 8.72
C ARG A 70 8.44 19.93 8.17
N GLN A 71 8.20 20.70 7.11
CA GLN A 71 6.89 20.77 6.47
C GLN A 71 6.55 19.47 5.77
N ILE A 72 7.51 18.82 5.09
CA ILE A 72 7.31 17.50 4.47
C ILE A 72 6.98 16.46 5.55
N GLU A 73 7.74 16.41 6.63
CA GLU A 73 7.48 15.50 7.76
C GLU A 73 6.05 15.67 8.30
N LEU A 74 5.60 16.92 8.45
CA LEU A 74 4.26 17.24 8.95
C LEU A 74 3.17 16.78 7.97
N GLU A 75 3.27 17.15 6.70
CA GLU A 75 2.21 16.86 5.71
C GLU A 75 2.15 15.38 5.34
N VAL A 76 3.31 14.73 5.18
CA VAL A 76 3.37 13.28 4.93
C VAL A 76 2.97 12.50 6.19
N GLY A 77 3.27 13.01 7.38
CA GLY A 77 2.79 12.44 8.65
C GLY A 77 1.27 12.48 8.77
N ARG A 78 0.63 13.60 8.40
CA ARG A 78 -0.84 13.71 8.33
C ARG A 78 -1.44 12.70 7.34
N PHE A 79 -0.82 12.56 6.19
CA PHE A 79 -1.21 11.54 5.23
C PHE A 79 -1.03 10.11 5.77
N ALA A 80 0.05 9.83 6.49
CA ALA A 80 0.28 8.51 7.10
C ALA A 80 -0.83 8.15 8.10
N ASN A 81 -1.29 9.10 8.90
CA ASN A 81 -2.43 8.91 9.82
C ASN A 81 -3.73 8.63 9.05
N PHE A 82 -3.99 9.33 7.95
CA PHE A 82 -5.12 9.03 7.07
C PHE A 82 -5.01 7.62 6.49
N MET A 83 -3.82 7.25 6.00
CA MET A 83 -3.54 5.95 5.42
C MET A 83 -3.74 4.82 6.45
N GLU A 84 -3.38 5.02 7.71
CA GLU A 84 -3.61 4.02 8.78
C GLU A 84 -5.10 3.68 8.90
N GLY A 85 -5.96 4.70 8.93
CA GLY A 85 -7.42 4.51 8.98
C GLY A 85 -7.96 3.81 7.72
N ASP A 86 -7.55 4.26 6.53
CA ASP A 86 -7.98 3.66 5.25
C ASP A 86 -7.53 2.20 5.12
N LEU A 87 -6.31 1.89 5.56
CA LEU A 87 -5.79 0.52 5.57
C LEU A 87 -6.59 -0.38 6.51
N ARG A 88 -6.88 0.07 7.72
CA ARG A 88 -7.69 -0.68 8.67
C ARG A 88 -9.02 -1.08 8.05
N ASP A 89 -9.78 -0.12 7.50
CA ASP A 89 -11.06 -0.38 6.86
C ASP A 89 -10.94 -1.33 5.66
N SER A 90 -9.89 -1.16 4.86
CA SER A 90 -9.65 -1.98 3.68
C SER A 90 -9.22 -3.41 4.03
N ILE A 91 -8.46 -3.59 5.12
CA ILE A 91 -8.10 -4.90 5.69
C ILE A 91 -9.36 -5.63 6.14
N PHE A 92 -10.22 -5.00 6.94
CA PHE A 92 -11.46 -5.63 7.41
C PHE A 92 -12.38 -6.04 6.26
N ARG A 93 -12.52 -5.22 5.22
CA ARG A 93 -13.25 -5.61 4.00
C ARG A 93 -12.62 -6.78 3.28
N SER A 94 -11.29 -6.84 3.21
CA SER A 94 -10.56 -7.93 2.57
C SER A 94 -10.70 -9.24 3.35
N ILE A 95 -10.71 -9.18 4.69
CA ILE A 95 -10.99 -10.30 5.57
C ILE A 95 -12.40 -10.85 5.33
N ASP A 96 -13.39 -9.97 5.31
CA ASP A 96 -14.78 -10.37 5.06
C ASP A 96 -14.96 -11.00 3.67
N LEU A 97 -14.32 -10.42 2.64
CA LEU A 97 -14.30 -11.00 1.29
C LEU A 97 -13.66 -12.39 1.26
N GLY A 98 -12.56 -12.61 2.00
CA GLY A 98 -11.89 -13.91 2.11
C GLY A 98 -12.78 -14.95 2.77
N GLY A 99 -13.47 -14.57 3.85
CA GLY A 99 -14.45 -15.46 4.52
C GLY A 99 -15.66 -15.79 3.64
N GLN A 100 -16.19 -14.82 2.88
CA GLN A 100 -17.28 -15.07 1.92
C GLN A 100 -16.82 -15.95 0.77
N TYR A 101 -15.62 -15.74 0.25
CA TYR A 101 -15.03 -16.51 -0.83
C TYR A 101 -14.88 -17.99 -0.45
N SER A 102 -14.28 -18.28 0.70
CA SER A 102 -14.05 -19.64 1.16
C SER A 102 -15.36 -20.42 1.24
N GLN A 103 -16.41 -19.84 1.82
CA GLN A 103 -17.74 -20.45 1.87
C GLN A 103 -18.37 -20.65 0.49
N ALA A 104 -18.29 -19.63 -0.37
CA ALA A 104 -18.87 -19.68 -1.71
C ALA A 104 -18.19 -20.73 -2.60
N MET A 105 -16.87 -20.89 -2.46
CA MET A 105 -16.12 -21.91 -3.20
C MET A 105 -16.56 -23.32 -2.81
N VAL A 106 -16.67 -23.63 -1.52
CA VAL A 106 -17.13 -24.97 -1.08
C VAL A 106 -18.55 -25.22 -1.59
N LYS A 107 -19.45 -24.24 -1.51
CA LYS A 107 -20.81 -24.38 -2.06
C LYS A 107 -20.84 -24.60 -3.58
N ALA A 108 -19.89 -24.02 -4.32
CA ALA A 108 -19.80 -24.19 -5.77
C ALA A 108 -19.31 -25.60 -6.16
N PHE A 109 -18.53 -26.26 -5.31
CA PHE A 109 -18.08 -27.65 -5.52
C PHE A 109 -19.16 -28.69 -5.18
N VAL A 110 -20.05 -28.41 -4.21
CA VAL A 110 -21.11 -29.34 -3.76
C VAL A 110 -22.49 -28.67 -3.82
N PRO A 111 -22.98 -28.37 -5.03
CA PRO A 111 -24.24 -27.67 -5.19
C PRO A 111 -25.42 -28.49 -4.66
N GLY A 112 -26.36 -27.84 -3.97
CA GLY A 112 -27.56 -28.47 -3.41
C GLY A 112 -27.39 -29.12 -2.03
N VAL A 113 -26.18 -29.19 -1.50
CA VAL A 113 -25.91 -29.68 -0.14
C VAL A 113 -25.98 -28.54 0.86
N ARG A 114 -26.68 -28.72 1.98
CA ARG A 114 -26.62 -27.83 3.13
C ARG A 114 -25.33 -28.09 3.90
N ILE A 115 -24.41 -27.15 3.85
CA ILE A 115 -23.12 -27.25 4.51
C ILE A 115 -23.16 -26.39 5.78
N GLY A 116 -22.89 -27.02 6.91
CA GLY A 116 -22.61 -26.30 8.17
C GLY A 116 -21.24 -25.65 8.06
N TRP A 117 -21.21 -24.36 7.74
CA TRP A 117 -19.97 -23.61 7.57
C TRP A 117 -19.66 -22.78 8.82
N ASN A 118 -18.50 -23.02 9.44
CA ASN A 118 -18.02 -22.24 10.57
C ASN A 118 -17.21 -21.02 10.03
N LYS A 119 -17.86 -19.86 9.96
CA LYS A 119 -17.19 -18.60 9.56
C LYS A 119 -16.49 -17.99 10.77
N LEU A 120 -15.18 -17.80 10.70
CA LEU A 120 -14.43 -17.04 11.70
C LEU A 120 -14.84 -15.57 11.68
N SER A 121 -14.86 -14.93 12.85
CA SER A 121 -15.10 -13.49 12.94
C SER A 121 -13.94 -12.71 12.34
N ASN A 122 -14.24 -11.52 11.81
CA ASN A 122 -13.21 -10.65 11.23
C ASN A 122 -12.17 -10.23 12.28
N GLU A 123 -12.62 -10.04 13.53
CA GLU A 123 -11.76 -9.69 14.66
C GLU A 123 -10.79 -10.83 15.00
N ALA A 124 -11.24 -12.08 15.00
CA ALA A 124 -10.37 -13.23 15.24
C ALA A 124 -9.29 -13.36 14.16
N ILE A 125 -9.65 -13.10 12.89
CA ILE A 125 -8.68 -13.13 11.79
C ILE A 125 -7.72 -11.94 11.88
N GLU A 126 -8.18 -10.74 12.23
CA GLU A 126 -7.31 -9.58 12.43
C GLU A 126 -6.32 -9.79 13.58
N MET A 127 -6.74 -10.43 14.66
CA MET A 127 -5.85 -10.81 15.77
C MET A 127 -4.74 -11.77 15.31
N LEU A 128 -5.04 -12.68 14.38
CA LEU A 128 -4.03 -13.56 13.78
C LEU A 128 -3.06 -12.80 12.85
N LEU A 129 -3.57 -11.80 12.12
CA LEU A 129 -2.76 -10.98 11.22
C LEU A 129 -1.88 -9.97 11.96
N GLY A 130 -2.39 -9.41 13.05
CA GLY A 130 -1.70 -8.43 13.88
C GLY A 130 -1.35 -7.11 13.18
N PHE A 131 -2.01 -6.78 12.07
CA PHE A 131 -1.67 -5.58 11.28
C PHE A 131 -2.02 -4.28 12.01
N THR A 132 -3.12 -4.27 12.76
CA THR A 132 -3.61 -3.07 13.45
C THR A 132 -3.10 -2.96 14.89
N SER A 133 -2.34 -3.96 15.37
CA SER A 133 -1.79 -3.96 16.72
C SER A 133 -0.73 -2.88 16.91
N GLU A 134 -0.62 -2.38 18.15
CA GLU A 134 0.49 -1.50 18.54
C GLU A 134 1.84 -2.21 18.34
N GLY A 135 2.81 -1.49 17.73
CA GLY A 135 4.13 -2.06 17.45
C GLY A 135 4.19 -2.97 16.22
N SER A 136 3.11 -3.14 15.45
CA SER A 136 3.17 -3.88 14.19
C SER A 136 4.18 -3.26 13.22
N SER A 137 4.80 -4.10 12.37
CA SER A 137 5.73 -3.65 11.34
C SER A 137 5.09 -2.64 10.37
N LEU A 138 3.81 -2.80 10.09
CA LEU A 138 3.04 -1.86 9.27
C LEU A 138 2.94 -0.49 9.93
N ARG A 139 2.59 -0.43 11.22
CA ARG A 139 2.49 0.83 11.98
C ARG A 139 3.85 1.52 12.13
N GLN A 140 4.91 0.76 12.39
CA GLN A 140 6.28 1.29 12.41
C GLN A 140 6.65 1.91 11.06
N SER A 141 6.33 1.25 9.94
CA SER A 141 6.60 1.75 8.59
C SER A 141 5.78 3.00 8.26
N LEU A 142 4.53 3.09 8.72
CA LEU A 142 3.70 4.29 8.56
C LEU A 142 4.27 5.48 9.35
N ASN A 143 4.71 5.25 10.59
CA ASN A 143 5.33 6.28 11.42
C ASN A 143 6.65 6.80 10.81
N ALA A 144 7.40 5.95 10.13
CA ALA A 144 8.64 6.31 9.46
C ALA A 144 8.43 6.98 8.08
N LEU A 145 7.21 7.00 7.54
CA LEU A 145 6.96 7.49 6.18
C LEU A 145 7.29 8.98 6.02
N GLY A 146 6.83 9.83 6.95
CA GLY A 146 7.09 11.27 6.92
C GLY A 146 8.58 11.59 6.98
N PRO A 147 9.31 11.16 8.01
CA PRO A 147 10.77 11.33 8.10
C PRO A 147 11.50 10.77 6.88
N GLY A 148 11.15 9.57 6.41
CA GLY A 148 11.82 8.93 5.28
C GLY A 148 11.66 9.69 3.95
N VAL A 149 10.48 10.24 3.67
CA VAL A 149 10.26 11.09 2.48
C VAL A 149 11.01 12.41 2.63
N ALA A 150 11.03 13.01 3.82
CA ALA A 150 11.73 14.26 4.08
C ALA A 150 13.25 14.11 3.92
N ASP A 151 13.83 13.02 4.45
CA ASP A 151 15.24 12.68 4.29
C ASP A 151 15.62 12.46 2.82
N LEU A 152 14.76 11.77 2.07
CA LEU A 152 14.98 11.55 0.63
C LEU A 152 14.98 12.85 -0.16
N VAL A 153 14.06 13.77 0.13
CA VAL A 153 14.02 15.10 -0.51
C VAL A 153 15.25 15.90 -0.14
N GLU A 154 15.69 15.89 1.13
CA GLU A 154 16.91 16.55 1.58
C GLU A 154 18.17 16.01 0.88
N GLU A 155 18.30 14.69 0.78
CA GLU A 155 19.41 14.01 0.08
C GLU A 155 19.46 14.44 -1.39
N LYS A 156 18.31 14.36 -2.08
CA LYS A 156 18.20 14.74 -3.49
C LYS A 156 18.57 16.19 -3.72
N LEU A 157 18.06 17.09 -2.90
CA LEU A 157 18.39 18.51 -3.00
C LEU A 157 19.90 18.74 -2.78
N THR A 158 20.46 18.18 -1.72
CA THR A 158 21.88 18.34 -1.39
C THR A 158 22.78 17.82 -2.51
N LYS A 159 22.49 16.64 -3.05
CA LYS A 159 23.21 16.03 -4.17
C LYS A 159 23.11 16.87 -5.44
N SER A 160 21.91 17.31 -5.79
CA SER A 160 21.66 18.12 -6.99
C SER A 160 22.41 19.44 -6.95
N LEU A 161 22.48 20.05 -5.76
CA LEU A 161 23.23 21.30 -5.55
C LEU A 161 24.75 21.07 -5.61
N ALA A 162 25.25 19.99 -5.01
CA ALA A 162 26.67 19.63 -5.08
C ALA A 162 27.14 19.38 -6.52
N LEU A 163 26.25 18.87 -7.37
CA LEU A 163 26.51 18.63 -8.80
C LEU A 163 26.30 19.86 -9.69
N GLY A 164 25.91 21.04 -9.13
CA GLY A 164 25.62 22.24 -9.90
C GLY A 164 24.47 22.09 -10.89
N MET A 165 23.47 21.25 -10.56
CA MET A 165 22.35 20.99 -11.45
C MET A 165 21.50 22.23 -11.69
N ASN A 166 20.94 22.33 -12.91
CA ASN A 166 19.98 23.39 -13.24
C ASN A 166 18.78 23.38 -12.29
N PRO A 167 18.34 24.56 -11.75
CA PRO A 167 17.22 24.65 -10.82
C PRO A 167 15.93 23.93 -11.25
N ARG A 168 15.56 23.99 -12.52
CA ARG A 168 14.39 23.28 -13.05
C ARG A 168 14.51 21.75 -12.94
N ARG A 169 15.73 21.24 -13.14
CA ARG A 169 16.01 19.82 -12.95
C ARG A 169 15.97 19.44 -11.48
N ILE A 170 16.45 20.29 -10.59
CA ILE A 170 16.32 20.12 -9.13
C ILE A 170 14.85 20.02 -8.75
N ALA A 171 13.98 20.91 -9.24
CA ALA A 171 12.54 20.85 -8.98
C ALA A 171 11.92 19.50 -9.38
N THR A 172 12.33 18.94 -10.53
CA THR A 172 11.85 17.63 -10.98
C THR A 172 12.30 16.51 -10.04
N GLU A 173 13.59 16.47 -9.67
CA GLU A 173 14.14 15.48 -8.74
C GLU A 173 13.44 15.50 -7.36
N LEU A 174 13.12 16.71 -6.86
CA LEU A 174 12.41 16.86 -5.58
C LEU A 174 10.94 16.41 -5.67
N ARG A 175 10.27 16.71 -6.80
CA ARG A 175 8.91 16.24 -7.04
C ARG A 175 8.85 14.73 -7.12
N ASP A 176 9.80 14.09 -7.80
CA ASP A 176 9.91 12.65 -7.92
C ASP A 176 10.20 11.99 -6.57
N ALA A 177 11.09 12.58 -5.78
CA ALA A 177 11.39 12.11 -4.43
C ALA A 177 10.13 12.18 -3.52
N LEU A 178 9.39 13.27 -3.56
CA LEU A 178 8.12 13.41 -2.85
C LEU A 178 7.12 12.32 -3.30
N GLY A 179 7.05 12.01 -4.60
CA GLY A 179 6.17 11.00 -5.18
C GLY A 179 6.45 9.57 -4.73
N GLN A 180 7.65 9.27 -4.23
CA GLN A 180 7.99 7.93 -3.74
C GLN A 180 7.16 7.53 -2.52
N GLY A 181 6.78 8.49 -1.67
CA GLY A 181 5.88 8.24 -0.55
C GLY A 181 4.51 7.72 -1.00
N LEU A 182 3.92 8.30 -2.05
CA LEU A 182 2.68 7.79 -2.64
C LEU A 182 2.85 6.40 -3.24
N THR A 183 3.92 6.18 -4.00
CA THR A 183 4.23 4.89 -4.64
C THR A 183 4.35 3.78 -3.59
N TRP A 184 5.08 4.04 -2.50
CA TRP A 184 5.20 3.11 -1.38
C TRP A 184 3.83 2.82 -0.75
N SER A 185 3.03 3.86 -0.51
CA SER A 185 1.71 3.75 0.11
C SER A 185 0.74 2.90 -0.72
N LEU A 186 0.70 3.10 -2.04
CA LEU A 186 -0.14 2.31 -2.94
C LEU A 186 0.29 0.84 -2.97
N ARG A 187 1.60 0.57 -3.00
CA ARG A 187 2.14 -0.80 -2.96
C ARG A 187 1.81 -1.48 -1.64
N THR A 188 2.03 -0.81 -0.52
CA THR A 188 1.75 -1.31 0.82
C THR A 188 0.28 -1.62 0.99
N SER A 189 -0.61 -0.69 0.62
CA SER A 189 -2.06 -0.89 0.68
C SER A 189 -2.50 -2.14 -0.09
N ARG A 190 -2.07 -2.27 -1.34
CA ARG A 190 -2.40 -3.44 -2.17
C ARG A 190 -1.90 -4.75 -1.55
N THR A 191 -0.63 -4.78 -1.14
CA THR A 191 -0.02 -6.00 -0.59
C THR A 191 -0.72 -6.43 0.69
N THR A 192 -1.01 -5.49 1.58
CA THR A 192 -1.68 -5.76 2.86
C THR A 192 -3.10 -6.27 2.66
N GLN A 193 -3.87 -5.67 1.75
CA GLN A 193 -5.24 -6.12 1.43
C GLN A 193 -5.27 -7.53 0.85
N LEU A 194 -4.39 -7.83 -0.10
CA LEU A 194 -4.28 -9.16 -0.70
C LEU A 194 -3.85 -10.21 0.32
N TYR A 195 -2.92 -9.88 1.20
CA TYR A 195 -2.48 -10.77 2.26
C TYR A 195 -3.63 -11.04 3.23
N ALA A 196 -4.34 -10.03 3.70
CA ALA A 196 -5.48 -10.16 4.58
C ALA A 196 -6.59 -11.06 3.97
N TYR A 197 -6.90 -10.86 2.69
CA TYR A 197 -7.86 -11.68 1.96
C TYR A 197 -7.45 -13.17 1.91
N ARG A 198 -6.17 -13.44 1.60
CA ARG A 198 -5.65 -14.81 1.50
C ARG A 198 -5.62 -15.52 2.85
N GLU A 199 -5.14 -14.83 3.87
CA GLU A 199 -5.09 -15.39 5.23
C GLU A 199 -6.48 -15.63 5.81
N ALA A 200 -7.43 -14.73 5.55
CA ALA A 200 -8.83 -14.94 5.91
C ALA A 200 -9.42 -16.17 5.21
N THR A 201 -9.12 -16.34 3.93
CA THR A 201 -9.54 -17.52 3.16
C THR A 201 -8.93 -18.80 3.77
N ARG A 202 -7.62 -18.78 4.02
CA ARG A 202 -6.89 -19.92 4.61
C ARG A 202 -7.43 -20.28 6.00
N ALA A 203 -7.59 -19.29 6.88
CA ALA A 203 -8.09 -19.49 8.23
C ALA A 203 -9.51 -20.09 8.25
N ASN A 204 -10.39 -19.63 7.36
CA ASN A 204 -11.73 -20.20 7.24
C ASN A 204 -11.71 -21.64 6.69
N TYR A 205 -10.83 -22.00 5.76
CA TYR A 205 -10.67 -23.39 5.34
C TYR A 205 -10.13 -24.26 6.46
N THR A 206 -9.14 -23.80 7.21
CA THR A 206 -8.61 -24.52 8.37
C THR A 206 -9.66 -24.77 9.45
N ALA A 207 -10.53 -23.77 9.72
CA ALA A 207 -11.62 -23.89 10.69
C ALA A 207 -12.75 -24.87 10.24
N ASN A 208 -12.73 -25.30 8.99
CA ASN A 208 -13.68 -26.26 8.39
C ASN A 208 -12.92 -27.45 7.77
N GLY A 209 -11.86 -27.92 8.41
CA GLY A 209 -11.01 -29.00 7.93
C GLY A 209 -11.72 -30.35 7.79
N ASP A 210 -12.87 -30.52 8.42
CA ASP A 210 -13.80 -31.66 8.23
C ASP A 210 -14.47 -31.64 6.86
N LEU A 211 -14.62 -30.49 6.24
CA LEU A 211 -15.24 -30.29 4.92
C LEU A 211 -14.20 -30.07 3.81
N VAL A 212 -13.01 -29.58 4.15
CA VAL A 212 -11.95 -29.21 3.21
C VAL A 212 -10.72 -30.08 3.47
N GLN A 213 -10.56 -31.13 2.68
CA GLN A 213 -9.46 -32.09 2.83
C GLN A 213 -8.12 -31.57 2.30
N GLY A 214 -8.14 -30.59 1.43
CA GLY A 214 -6.94 -30.05 0.81
C GLY A 214 -7.25 -28.87 -0.13
N TRP A 215 -6.21 -28.32 -0.72
CA TRP A 215 -6.32 -27.25 -1.71
C TRP A 215 -5.37 -27.49 -2.87
N ARG A 216 -5.74 -26.97 -4.03
CA ARG A 216 -4.92 -27.08 -5.25
C ARG A 216 -4.40 -25.73 -5.66
N TRP A 217 -3.10 -25.65 -5.95
CA TRP A 217 -2.49 -24.46 -6.48
C TRP A 217 -2.95 -24.23 -7.92
N LEU A 218 -3.50 -23.04 -8.22
CA LEU A 218 -3.87 -22.61 -9.57
C LEU A 218 -3.06 -21.37 -9.93
N ALA A 219 -2.14 -21.51 -10.89
CA ALA A 219 -1.38 -20.37 -11.41
C ALA A 219 -2.25 -19.52 -12.35
N ALA A 220 -2.06 -18.21 -12.35
CA ALA A 220 -2.82 -17.28 -13.20
C ALA A 220 -2.53 -17.47 -14.70
N LYS A 221 -1.40 -18.07 -15.07
CA LYS A 221 -0.95 -18.35 -16.45
C LYS A 221 -0.90 -17.12 -17.34
N ASP A 222 -0.66 -15.95 -16.74
CA ASP A 222 -0.48 -14.70 -17.45
C ASP A 222 1.02 -14.37 -17.63
N LYS A 223 1.32 -13.27 -18.35
CA LYS A 223 2.71 -12.83 -18.65
C LYS A 223 3.53 -12.48 -17.39
N ARG A 224 2.91 -12.37 -16.22
CA ARG A 224 3.53 -12.05 -14.93
C ARG A 224 3.69 -13.26 -14.03
N THR A 225 3.19 -14.41 -14.45
CA THR A 225 3.30 -15.65 -13.68
C THR A 225 4.73 -16.14 -13.71
N CYS A 226 5.37 -16.23 -12.54
CA CYS A 226 6.75 -16.72 -12.44
C CYS A 226 6.84 -18.23 -12.69
N LEU A 227 8.05 -18.70 -13.06
CA LEU A 227 8.31 -20.13 -13.34
C LEU A 227 8.00 -21.02 -12.13
N ALA A 228 8.30 -20.56 -10.91
CA ALA A 228 7.98 -21.30 -9.69
C ALA A 228 6.46 -21.48 -9.52
N CYS A 229 5.67 -20.43 -9.79
CA CYS A 229 4.20 -20.51 -9.75
C CYS A 229 3.65 -21.46 -10.82
N LEU A 230 4.24 -21.47 -12.01
CA LEU A 230 3.86 -22.42 -13.07
C LEU A 230 4.21 -23.87 -12.69
N ALA A 231 5.37 -24.08 -12.08
CA ALA A 231 5.80 -25.42 -11.62
C ALA A 231 4.92 -25.96 -10.48
N MET A 232 4.24 -25.10 -9.74
CA MET A 232 3.30 -25.47 -8.68
C MET A 232 1.89 -25.72 -9.20
N ASP A 233 1.56 -25.30 -10.43
CA ASP A 233 0.21 -25.39 -11.00
C ASP A 233 -0.32 -26.82 -10.98
N GLY A 234 -1.53 -26.98 -10.42
CA GLY A 234 -2.18 -28.27 -10.28
C GLY A 234 -1.73 -29.13 -9.10
N ARG A 235 -0.71 -28.74 -8.32
CA ARG A 235 -0.30 -29.47 -7.10
C ARG A 235 -1.35 -29.35 -6.00
N GLU A 236 -1.56 -30.46 -5.29
CA GLU A 236 -2.46 -30.57 -4.14
C GLU A 236 -1.66 -30.55 -2.83
N PHE A 237 -2.23 -29.95 -1.79
CA PHE A 237 -1.65 -29.79 -0.45
C PHE A 237 -2.68 -30.07 0.63
#